data_b0c58ac8ebfbeec37faa80acb82328b5
#
_entry.id   b0c58ac8ebfbeec37faa80acb82328b5
#
_cell.length_a   1.000
_cell.length_b   1.000
_cell.length_c   1.000
_cell.angle_alpha   90.00
_cell.angle_beta   90.00
_cell.angle_gamma   90.00
#
_symmetry.space_group_name_H-M   'P 1'
#
loop_
_entity.id
_entity.type
_entity.pdbx_description
1 polymer ?
#
loop_
_entity_poly.entity_id
_entity_poly.type
_entity_poly.pdbx_seq_one_letter_code
_entity_poly.pdbx_strand_id
1 'polypeptide(L)'
;RPEDIVILLRSPGSAAGYFQRALESRGIRCATGAGTDLLQTREVETLRSLLQAVQNPRQDIPLLSILASPVFGFTADDLAKIRAGQTKGSFYDALLDSQEPKAAEFLRVLNVLRREARYSTLTGLLEKCLAQTRMDSLFAAMPGGETRTENLQTFFQYACDFENGTHRSLAAFLDHLDRMQEQGLVVTGGAGGDCVSIMSIHKSKGLEFPVV
;
A
#
# COMPACT_ATOMS: atom_id res chain seq x y z
N ARG A 1 7.11 24.90 -15.15
CA ARG A 1 6.23 24.05 -14.30
C ARG A 1 6.96 22.77 -13.95
N PRO A 2 6.62 22.06 -12.87
CA PRO A 2 7.22 20.76 -12.55
C PRO A 2 7.12 19.75 -13.70
N GLU A 3 6.02 19.72 -14.45
CA GLU A 3 5.82 18.86 -15.64
C GLU A 3 6.81 19.11 -16.77
N ASP A 4 7.41 20.31 -16.84
CA ASP A 4 8.39 20.68 -17.85
C ASP A 4 9.81 20.18 -17.52
N ILE A 5 10.03 19.65 -16.33
CA ILE A 5 11.34 19.28 -15.81
C ILE A 5 11.52 17.76 -15.83
N VAL A 6 12.64 17.31 -16.39
CA VAL A 6 13.03 15.89 -16.34
C VAL A 6 14.43 15.72 -15.74
N ILE A 7 14.60 14.72 -14.90
CA ILE A 7 15.91 14.28 -14.39
C ILE A 7 16.28 13.00 -15.14
N LEU A 8 17.32 13.07 -15.95
CA LEU A 8 17.82 11.93 -16.70
C LEU A 8 18.92 11.20 -15.94
N LEU A 9 18.73 9.92 -15.72
CA LEU A 9 19.70 9.06 -15.05
C LEU A 9 20.16 7.94 -16.01
N ARG A 10 21.40 7.53 -15.91
CA ARG A 10 21.90 6.37 -16.68
C ARG A 10 21.13 5.10 -16.26
N SER A 11 20.96 4.92 -14.95
CA SER A 11 20.19 3.82 -14.34
C SER A 11 19.39 4.38 -13.18
N PRO A 12 18.07 4.57 -13.32
CA PRO A 12 17.22 5.14 -12.27
C PRO A 12 17.27 4.34 -10.96
N GLY A 13 17.18 3.04 -11.00
CA GLY A 13 17.32 2.11 -9.88
C GLY A 13 17.26 2.76 -8.48
N SER A 14 18.28 2.52 -7.66
CA SER A 14 18.38 3.10 -6.31
C SER A 14 18.59 4.62 -6.28
N ALA A 15 19.15 5.20 -7.35
CA ALA A 15 19.42 6.64 -7.41
C ALA A 15 18.15 7.48 -7.51
N ALA A 16 17.13 7.01 -8.23
CA ALA A 16 15.86 7.72 -8.37
C ALA A 16 15.21 8.01 -7.01
N GLY A 17 15.30 7.09 -6.06
CA GLY A 17 14.75 7.26 -4.71
C GLY A 17 15.40 8.38 -3.89
N TYR A 18 16.64 8.75 -4.17
CA TYR A 18 17.28 9.91 -3.51
C TYR A 18 16.74 11.22 -4.05
N PHE A 19 16.61 11.34 -5.37
CA PHE A 19 16.03 12.53 -6.01
C PHE A 19 14.56 12.68 -5.62
N GLN A 20 13.80 11.61 -5.62
CA GLN A 20 12.41 11.60 -5.20
C GLN A 20 12.26 12.17 -3.79
N ARG A 21 12.97 11.62 -2.81
CA ARG A 21 12.92 12.10 -1.41
C ARG A 21 13.34 13.57 -1.29
N ALA A 22 14.36 14.00 -2.03
CA ALA A 22 14.83 15.37 -2.01
C ALA A 22 13.81 16.36 -2.59
N LEU A 23 13.08 15.97 -3.63
CA LEU A 23 12.00 16.78 -4.23
C LEU A 23 10.77 16.82 -3.33
N GLU A 24 10.32 15.65 -2.85
CA GLU A 24 9.16 15.55 -1.97
C GLU A 24 9.36 16.30 -0.65
N SER A 25 10.59 16.31 -0.10
CA SER A 25 10.90 17.09 1.11
C SER A 25 10.76 18.61 0.91
N ARG A 26 10.73 19.07 -0.34
CA ARG A 26 10.51 20.48 -0.74
C ARG A 26 9.10 20.72 -1.28
N GLY A 27 8.19 19.75 -1.16
CA GLY A 27 6.84 19.84 -1.69
C GLY A 27 6.75 19.76 -3.22
N ILE A 28 7.81 19.29 -3.90
CA ILE A 28 7.81 19.11 -5.35
C ILE A 28 7.42 17.67 -5.67
N ARG A 29 6.34 17.50 -6.39
CA ARG A 29 5.88 16.18 -6.86
C ARG A 29 6.83 15.66 -7.92
N CYS A 30 7.11 14.34 -7.88
CA CYS A 30 7.91 13.71 -8.90
C CYS A 30 7.38 12.32 -9.26
N ALA A 31 7.58 11.96 -10.53
CA ALA A 31 7.28 10.64 -11.07
C ALA A 31 8.58 9.98 -11.55
N THR A 32 8.80 8.73 -11.19
CA THR A 32 9.87 7.94 -11.79
C THR A 32 9.37 7.36 -13.11
N GLY A 33 10.10 7.55 -14.21
CA GLY A 33 9.69 7.14 -15.57
C GLY A 33 9.53 5.64 -15.79
N ALA A 34 9.67 4.85 -14.72
CA ALA A 34 9.25 3.45 -14.69
C ALA A 34 7.81 3.29 -14.16
N GLY A 35 7.12 4.42 -13.79
CA GLY A 35 5.92 4.34 -12.95
C GLY A 35 6.29 3.67 -11.62
N THR A 36 6.01 4.31 -10.51
CA THR A 36 6.10 3.58 -9.23
C THR A 36 5.09 2.45 -9.31
N ASP A 37 5.54 1.21 -9.15
CA ASP A 37 4.60 0.09 -9.07
C ASP A 37 3.67 0.36 -7.88
N LEU A 38 2.40 0.60 -8.20
CA LEU A 38 1.37 0.92 -7.24
C LEU A 38 1.35 -0.12 -6.11
N LEU A 39 1.55 -1.41 -6.46
CA LEU A 39 1.51 -2.52 -5.53
C LEU A 39 2.69 -2.55 -4.56
N GLN A 40 3.77 -1.82 -4.85
CA GLN A 40 4.96 -1.69 -3.99
C GLN A 40 4.98 -0.38 -3.19
N THR A 41 3.94 0.45 -3.32
CA THR A 41 3.84 1.65 -2.50
C THR A 41 3.38 1.30 -1.09
N ARG A 42 3.94 1.99 -0.10
CA ARG A 42 3.74 1.67 1.32
C ARG A 42 2.26 1.67 1.74
N GLU A 43 1.49 2.64 1.25
CA GLU A 43 0.06 2.76 1.54
C GLU A 43 -0.74 1.61 0.96
N VAL A 44 -0.42 1.18 -0.27
CA VAL A 44 -1.10 0.06 -0.94
C VAL A 44 -0.66 -1.27 -0.35
N GLU A 45 0.63 -1.47 -0.06
CA GLU A 45 1.12 -2.65 0.67
C GLU A 45 0.46 -2.80 2.04
N THR A 46 0.28 -1.67 2.76
CA THR A 46 -0.40 -1.68 4.07
C THR A 46 -1.86 -2.09 3.92
N LEU A 47 -2.58 -1.52 2.95
CA LEU A 47 -3.98 -1.88 2.68
C LEU A 47 -4.11 -3.34 2.24
N ARG A 48 -3.21 -3.82 1.35
CA ARG A 48 -3.17 -5.22 0.91
C ARG A 48 -2.93 -6.17 2.09
N SER A 49 -1.98 -5.85 2.98
CA SER A 49 -1.71 -6.65 4.19
C SER A 49 -2.95 -6.72 5.10
N LEU A 50 -3.71 -5.62 5.22
CA LEU A 50 -4.98 -5.63 5.95
C LEU A 50 -6.01 -6.54 5.29
N LEU A 51 -6.16 -6.47 3.97
CA LEU A 51 -7.08 -7.33 3.21
C LEU A 51 -6.69 -8.82 3.33
N GLN A 52 -5.40 -9.14 3.28
CA GLN A 52 -4.89 -10.49 3.49
C GLN A 52 -5.18 -11.00 4.91
N ALA A 53 -5.01 -10.15 5.93
CA ALA A 53 -5.35 -10.48 7.31
C ALA A 53 -6.88 -10.67 7.51
N VAL A 54 -7.70 -9.89 6.80
CA VAL A 54 -9.17 -10.07 6.78
C VAL A 54 -9.55 -11.40 6.16
N GLN A 55 -8.93 -11.77 5.04
CA GLN A 55 -9.17 -13.01 4.33
C GLN A 55 -8.70 -14.21 5.16
N ASN A 56 -7.44 -14.19 5.64
CA ASN A 56 -6.88 -15.25 6.48
C ASN A 56 -5.89 -14.68 7.52
N PRO A 57 -6.32 -14.46 8.77
CA PRO A 57 -5.47 -13.88 9.81
C PRO A 57 -4.36 -14.81 10.31
N ARG A 58 -4.34 -16.08 9.89
CA ARG A 58 -3.29 -17.05 10.26
C ARG A 58 -2.07 -16.99 9.37
N GLN A 59 -2.04 -16.10 8.39
CA GLN A 59 -0.85 -15.77 7.61
C GLN A 59 -0.01 -14.76 8.40
N ASP A 60 1.06 -15.22 9.04
CA ASP A 60 1.86 -14.41 9.97
C ASP A 60 2.52 -13.20 9.28
N ILE A 61 3.00 -13.33 8.02
CA ILE A 61 3.69 -12.25 7.31
C ILE A 61 2.78 -11.03 7.10
N PRO A 62 1.61 -11.13 6.44
CA PRO A 62 0.75 -9.97 6.26
C PRO A 62 0.15 -9.48 7.60
N LEU A 63 -0.11 -10.38 8.54
CA LEU A 63 -0.58 -9.99 9.86
C LEU A 63 0.45 -9.13 10.61
N LEU A 64 1.71 -9.55 10.66
CA LEU A 64 2.78 -8.77 11.28
C LEU A 64 3.04 -7.46 10.53
N SER A 65 2.96 -7.47 9.20
CA SER A 65 3.11 -6.27 8.38
C SER A 65 2.07 -5.20 8.73
N ILE A 66 0.80 -5.57 8.83
CA ILE A 66 -0.26 -4.61 9.18
C ILE A 66 -0.16 -4.16 10.64
N LEU A 67 0.18 -5.02 11.59
CA LEU A 67 0.37 -4.66 12.99
C LEU A 67 1.50 -3.65 13.18
N ALA A 68 2.66 -3.88 12.54
CA ALA A 68 3.82 -3.00 12.60
C ALA A 68 3.65 -1.71 11.76
N SER A 69 2.59 -1.62 10.95
CA SER A 69 2.32 -0.44 10.13
C SER A 69 1.98 0.79 11.00
N PRO A 70 2.12 2.01 10.44
CA PRO A 70 1.71 3.23 11.14
C PRO A 70 0.22 3.26 11.54
N VAL A 71 -0.60 2.42 10.90
CA VAL A 71 -2.05 2.33 11.16
C VAL A 71 -2.34 1.77 12.55
N PHE A 72 -1.62 0.72 12.97
CA PHE A 72 -1.81 0.10 14.28
C PHE A 72 -0.64 0.35 15.24
N GLY A 73 0.55 0.69 14.73
CA GLY A 73 1.68 1.20 15.49
C GLY A 73 2.22 0.22 16.55
N PHE A 74 2.19 -1.09 16.30
CA PHE A 74 2.85 -2.04 17.18
C PHE A 74 4.36 -1.92 17.03
N THR A 75 5.05 -1.78 18.14
CA THR A 75 6.51 -1.82 18.18
C THR A 75 7.02 -3.27 18.16
N ALA A 76 8.31 -3.44 17.87
CA ALA A 76 8.93 -4.75 17.97
C ALA A 76 8.79 -5.37 19.37
N ASP A 77 8.84 -4.53 20.42
CA ASP A 77 8.65 -4.98 21.80
C ASP A 77 7.21 -5.43 22.07
N ASP A 78 6.20 -4.73 21.52
CA ASP A 78 4.80 -5.14 21.65
C ASP A 78 4.59 -6.52 21.01
N LEU A 79 5.11 -6.71 19.79
CA LEU A 79 5.02 -7.98 19.07
C LEU A 79 5.78 -9.11 19.79
N ALA A 80 6.96 -8.82 20.33
CA ALA A 80 7.75 -9.78 21.09
C ALA A 80 7.03 -10.23 22.37
N LYS A 81 6.40 -9.32 23.12
CA LYS A 81 5.62 -9.63 24.32
C LYS A 81 4.43 -10.53 24.00
N ILE A 82 3.68 -10.23 22.92
CA ILE A 82 2.56 -11.05 22.47
C ILE A 82 3.05 -12.47 22.14
N ARG A 83 4.14 -12.59 21.37
CA ARG A 83 4.70 -13.90 21.00
C ARG A 83 5.27 -14.66 22.20
N ALA A 84 5.87 -13.97 23.19
CA ALA A 84 6.40 -14.59 24.40
C ALA A 84 5.27 -15.18 25.28
N GLY A 85 4.08 -14.58 25.25
CA GLY A 85 2.91 -15.12 25.96
C GLY A 85 2.40 -16.44 25.36
N GLN A 86 2.55 -16.64 24.05
CA GLN A 86 2.21 -17.86 23.34
C GLN A 86 3.20 -18.16 22.24
N THR A 87 4.07 -19.14 22.47
CA THR A 87 5.19 -19.47 21.58
C THR A 87 4.83 -20.44 20.45
N LYS A 88 3.67 -21.11 20.50
CA LYS A 88 3.23 -22.09 19.52
C LYS A 88 2.03 -21.60 18.71
N GLY A 89 1.86 -22.12 17.51
CA GLY A 89 0.76 -21.74 16.62
C GLY A 89 1.03 -20.48 15.82
N SER A 90 -0.01 -19.96 15.15
CA SER A 90 0.05 -18.71 14.38
C SER A 90 0.19 -17.50 15.30
N PHE A 91 0.68 -16.37 14.79
CA PHE A 91 0.72 -15.13 15.56
C PHE A 91 -0.70 -14.64 15.92
N TYR A 92 -1.68 -14.97 15.09
CA TYR A 92 -3.08 -14.69 15.38
C TYR A 92 -3.58 -15.37 16.65
N ASP A 93 -3.16 -16.64 16.90
CA ASP A 93 -3.51 -17.32 18.14
C ASP A 93 -2.90 -16.64 19.37
N ALA A 94 -1.65 -16.16 19.24
CA ALA A 94 -1.01 -15.36 20.30
C ALA A 94 -1.71 -14.01 20.53
N LEU A 95 -2.23 -13.37 19.49
CA LEU A 95 -3.03 -12.13 19.63
C LEU A 95 -4.34 -12.39 20.39
N LEU A 96 -5.02 -13.51 20.12
CA LEU A 96 -6.29 -13.84 20.78
C LEU A 96 -6.12 -14.03 22.30
N ASP A 97 -4.98 -14.58 22.73
CA ASP A 97 -4.67 -14.82 24.12
C ASP A 97 -3.99 -13.62 24.83
N SER A 98 -3.65 -12.58 24.05
CA SER A 98 -2.93 -11.41 24.55
C SER A 98 -3.81 -10.50 25.40
N GLN A 99 -3.24 -9.98 26.50
CA GLN A 99 -3.86 -8.95 27.35
C GLN A 99 -3.46 -7.51 26.94
N GLU A 100 -2.68 -7.35 25.86
CA GLU A 100 -2.24 -6.04 25.40
C GLU A 100 -3.42 -5.25 24.84
N PRO A 101 -3.66 -3.98 25.29
CA PRO A 101 -4.80 -3.18 24.83
C PRO A 101 -4.83 -2.97 23.30
N LYS A 102 -3.66 -2.80 22.68
CA LYS A 102 -3.54 -2.67 21.23
C LYS A 102 -4.03 -3.94 20.49
N ALA A 103 -3.77 -5.13 21.06
CA ALA A 103 -4.24 -6.39 20.49
C ALA A 103 -5.77 -6.47 20.49
N ALA A 104 -6.41 -6.08 21.59
CA ALA A 104 -7.87 -6.05 21.68
C ALA A 104 -8.49 -5.08 20.66
N GLU A 105 -7.91 -3.89 20.48
CA GLU A 105 -8.40 -2.91 19.51
C GLU A 105 -8.21 -3.41 18.07
N PHE A 106 -7.05 -3.97 17.74
CA PHE A 106 -6.82 -4.58 16.43
C PHE A 106 -7.83 -5.70 16.13
N LEU A 107 -8.02 -6.62 17.08
CA LEU A 107 -8.97 -7.73 16.94
C LEU A 107 -10.41 -7.24 16.76
N ARG A 108 -10.80 -6.16 17.44
CA ARG A 108 -12.09 -5.51 17.27
C ARG A 108 -12.28 -5.04 15.82
N VAL A 109 -11.31 -4.29 15.29
CA VAL A 109 -11.32 -3.81 13.90
C VAL A 109 -11.34 -4.98 12.93
N LEU A 110 -10.45 -5.95 13.10
CA LEU A 110 -10.35 -7.13 12.24
C LEU A 110 -11.68 -7.90 12.19
N ASN A 111 -12.33 -8.11 13.35
CA ASN A 111 -13.61 -8.82 13.42
C ASN A 111 -14.75 -8.07 12.70
N VAL A 112 -14.76 -6.74 12.78
CA VAL A 112 -15.70 -5.91 12.02
C VAL A 112 -15.48 -6.10 10.52
N LEU A 113 -14.24 -5.99 10.05
CA LEU A 113 -13.89 -6.12 8.63
C LEU A 113 -14.15 -7.54 8.09
N ARG A 114 -13.83 -8.59 8.88
CA ARG A 114 -14.11 -9.98 8.50
C ARG A 114 -15.60 -10.29 8.39
N ARG A 115 -16.42 -9.65 9.23
CA ARG A 115 -17.88 -9.75 9.11
C ARG A 115 -18.38 -9.05 7.86
N GLU A 116 -17.87 -7.83 7.58
CA GLU A 116 -18.19 -7.07 6.38
C GLU A 116 -17.82 -7.85 5.10
N ALA A 117 -16.63 -8.44 5.05
CA ALA A 117 -16.14 -9.20 3.90
C ALA A 117 -17.05 -10.38 3.47
N ARG A 118 -17.99 -10.81 4.33
CA ARG A 118 -18.92 -11.90 4.01
C ARG A 118 -20.15 -11.44 3.22
N TYR A 119 -20.49 -10.15 3.32
CA TYR A 119 -21.78 -9.63 2.83
C TYR A 119 -21.61 -8.44 1.88
N SER A 120 -20.46 -7.75 1.93
CA SER A 120 -20.17 -6.60 1.10
C SER A 120 -19.48 -6.98 -0.19
N THR A 121 -19.56 -6.07 -1.15
CA THR A 121 -18.73 -6.07 -2.35
C THR A 121 -17.26 -5.80 -1.98
N LEU A 122 -16.34 -6.04 -2.91
CA LEU A 122 -14.92 -5.74 -2.70
C LEU A 122 -14.71 -4.23 -2.41
N THR A 123 -15.35 -3.38 -3.19
CA THR A 123 -15.29 -1.92 -3.02
C THR A 123 -15.90 -1.48 -1.69
N GLY A 124 -17.05 -2.03 -1.29
CA GLY A 124 -17.64 -1.76 0.02
C GLY A 124 -16.76 -2.19 1.19
N LEU A 125 -16.04 -3.31 1.05
CA LEU A 125 -15.04 -3.74 2.04
C LEU A 125 -13.87 -2.77 2.11
N LEU A 126 -13.35 -2.29 0.97
CA LEU A 126 -12.28 -1.30 0.93
C LEU A 126 -12.69 0.02 1.62
N GLU A 127 -13.88 0.53 1.32
CA GLU A 127 -14.44 1.70 2.01
C GLU A 127 -14.48 1.48 3.51
N LYS A 128 -14.92 0.30 3.95
CA LYS A 128 -14.98 -0.05 5.36
C LYS A 128 -13.59 -0.14 5.99
N CYS A 129 -12.60 -0.67 5.27
CA CYS A 129 -11.20 -0.68 5.71
C CYS A 129 -10.71 0.75 5.97
N LEU A 130 -10.89 1.66 5.02
CA LEU A 130 -10.49 3.06 5.15
C LEU A 130 -11.22 3.74 6.32
N ALA A 131 -12.54 3.56 6.44
CA ALA A 131 -13.35 4.15 7.50
C ALA A 131 -12.97 3.65 8.92
N GLN A 132 -12.67 2.35 9.07
CA GLN A 132 -12.30 1.78 10.37
C GLN A 132 -10.88 2.12 10.81
N THR A 133 -9.96 2.27 9.87
CA THR A 133 -8.53 2.47 10.16
C THR A 133 -8.09 3.92 9.99
N ARG A 134 -8.87 4.75 9.29
CA ARG A 134 -8.52 6.11 8.90
C ARG A 134 -7.17 6.23 8.19
N MET A 135 -6.76 5.16 7.49
CA MET A 135 -5.46 5.13 6.83
C MET A 135 -5.33 6.13 5.69
N ASP A 136 -6.43 6.50 5.06
CA ASP A 136 -6.49 7.60 4.08
C ASP A 136 -6.00 8.92 4.68
N SER A 137 -6.59 9.33 5.79
CA SER A 137 -6.20 10.55 6.51
C SER A 137 -4.78 10.45 7.08
N LEU A 138 -4.40 9.27 7.58
CA LEU A 138 -3.06 9.02 8.10
C LEU A 138 -1.99 9.19 7.01
N PHE A 139 -2.18 8.56 5.86
CA PHE A 139 -1.22 8.65 4.76
C PHE A 139 -1.23 10.03 4.09
N ALA A 140 -2.38 10.72 4.03
CA ALA A 140 -2.46 12.10 3.56
C ALA A 140 -1.65 13.08 4.43
N ALA A 141 -1.55 12.82 5.75
CA ALA A 141 -0.78 13.64 6.68
C ALA A 141 0.74 13.36 6.66
N MET A 142 1.19 12.30 5.97
CA MET A 142 2.61 11.96 5.84
C MET A 142 3.29 12.76 4.71
N PRO A 143 4.64 12.85 4.72
CA PRO A 143 5.37 13.40 3.57
C PRO A 143 4.97 12.71 2.25
N GLY A 144 4.68 13.50 1.21
CA GLY A 144 4.14 12.99 -0.06
C GLY A 144 2.66 12.57 0.02
N GLY A 145 1.88 13.17 0.94
CA GLY A 145 0.50 12.78 1.22
C GLY A 145 -0.44 12.86 0.01
N GLU A 146 -0.26 13.82 -0.88
CA GLU A 146 -1.04 13.91 -2.13
C GLU A 146 -0.82 12.66 -3.00
N THR A 147 0.43 12.32 -3.27
CA THR A 147 0.77 11.11 -4.06
C THR A 147 0.25 9.83 -3.39
N ARG A 148 0.32 9.74 -2.06
CA ARG A 148 -0.20 8.59 -1.31
C ARG A 148 -1.72 8.48 -1.43
N THR A 149 -2.41 9.61 -1.37
CA THR A 149 -3.87 9.66 -1.55
C THR A 149 -4.25 9.24 -2.97
N GLU A 150 -3.53 9.74 -3.99
CA GLU A 150 -3.72 9.33 -5.38
C GLU A 150 -3.47 7.82 -5.58
N ASN A 151 -2.43 7.26 -4.95
CA ASN A 151 -2.15 5.83 -5.00
C ASN A 151 -3.29 5.00 -4.39
N LEU A 152 -3.82 5.40 -3.25
CA LEU A 152 -4.98 4.72 -2.64
C LEU A 152 -6.23 4.83 -3.53
N GLN A 153 -6.48 6.00 -4.14
CA GLN A 153 -7.60 6.18 -5.08
C GLN A 153 -7.43 5.31 -6.34
N THR A 154 -6.21 5.26 -6.89
CA THR A 154 -5.90 4.41 -8.05
C THR A 154 -6.09 2.93 -7.72
N PHE A 155 -5.65 2.50 -6.53
CA PHE A 155 -5.87 1.13 -6.08
C PHE A 155 -7.36 0.82 -5.88
N PHE A 156 -8.12 1.77 -5.35
CA PHE A 156 -9.57 1.65 -5.21
C PHE A 156 -10.25 1.50 -6.59
N GLN A 157 -9.88 2.36 -7.55
CA GLN A 157 -10.40 2.26 -8.93
C GLN A 157 -10.06 0.92 -9.56
N TYR A 158 -8.83 0.43 -9.35
CA TYR A 158 -8.41 -0.88 -9.83
C TYR A 158 -9.26 -2.01 -9.25
N ALA A 159 -9.61 -1.94 -7.96
CA ALA A 159 -10.50 -2.90 -7.32
C ALA A 159 -11.95 -2.80 -7.87
N CYS A 160 -12.45 -1.58 -8.16
CA CYS A 160 -13.74 -1.39 -8.83
C CYS A 160 -13.78 -2.06 -10.22
N ASP A 161 -12.73 -1.87 -11.00
CA ASP A 161 -12.62 -2.45 -12.35
C ASP A 161 -12.56 -3.98 -12.28
N PHE A 162 -11.82 -4.52 -11.30
CA PHE A 162 -11.79 -5.96 -11.04
C PHE A 162 -13.16 -6.51 -10.64
N GLU A 163 -13.90 -5.81 -9.78
CA GLU A 163 -15.23 -6.21 -9.31
C GLU A 163 -16.27 -6.23 -10.43
N ASN A 164 -16.13 -5.37 -11.43
CA ASN A 164 -16.99 -5.35 -12.62
C ASN A 164 -16.74 -6.56 -13.56
N GLY A 165 -15.68 -7.32 -13.32
CA GLY A 165 -15.34 -8.54 -14.05
C GLY A 165 -16.10 -9.79 -13.56
N THR A 166 -15.58 -10.96 -13.94
CA THR A 166 -16.20 -12.28 -13.65
C THR A 166 -15.98 -12.77 -12.22
N HIS A 167 -14.91 -12.33 -11.55
CA HIS A 167 -14.51 -12.79 -10.21
C HIS A 167 -14.64 -11.64 -9.21
N ARG A 168 -15.53 -11.77 -8.22
CA ARG A 168 -15.93 -10.67 -7.32
C ARG A 168 -15.52 -10.89 -5.86
N SER A 169 -14.78 -11.94 -5.54
CA SER A 169 -14.42 -12.24 -4.16
C SER A 169 -13.08 -11.59 -3.76
N LEU A 170 -12.93 -11.28 -2.47
CA LEU A 170 -11.68 -10.80 -1.89
C LEU A 170 -10.52 -11.77 -2.18
N ALA A 171 -10.75 -13.08 -2.03
CA ALA A 171 -9.73 -14.09 -2.31
C ALA A 171 -9.26 -14.04 -3.76
N ALA A 172 -10.20 -13.98 -4.73
CA ALA A 172 -9.86 -13.88 -6.14
C ALA A 172 -9.10 -12.58 -6.49
N PHE A 173 -9.43 -11.48 -5.83
CA PHE A 173 -8.72 -10.21 -5.99
C PHE A 173 -7.28 -10.31 -5.49
N LEU A 174 -7.06 -10.86 -4.29
CA LEU A 174 -5.73 -11.05 -3.73
C LEU A 174 -4.88 -11.99 -4.60
N ASP A 175 -5.44 -13.13 -5.04
CA ASP A 175 -4.77 -14.05 -5.97
C ASP A 175 -4.43 -13.39 -7.31
N HIS A 176 -5.27 -12.45 -7.76
CA HIS A 176 -5.00 -11.69 -8.98
C HIS A 176 -3.81 -10.73 -8.79
N LEU A 177 -3.76 -10.00 -7.66
CA LEU A 177 -2.63 -9.13 -7.34
C LEU A 177 -1.32 -9.91 -7.20
N ASP A 178 -1.36 -11.09 -6.56
CA ASP A 178 -0.20 -11.95 -6.38
C ASP A 178 0.36 -12.42 -7.74
N ARG A 179 -0.52 -12.89 -8.64
CA ARG A 179 -0.13 -13.29 -10.02
C ARG A 179 0.45 -12.15 -10.82
N MET A 180 -0.11 -10.95 -10.72
CA MET A 180 0.44 -9.78 -11.41
C MET A 180 1.86 -9.49 -10.94
N GLN A 181 2.09 -9.54 -9.64
CA GLN A 181 3.40 -9.31 -9.05
C GLN A 181 4.42 -10.38 -9.46
N GLU A 182 4.02 -11.66 -9.49
CA GLU A 182 4.86 -12.77 -9.96
C GLU A 182 5.24 -12.64 -11.45
N GLN A 183 4.33 -12.13 -12.27
CA GLN A 183 4.55 -11.88 -13.69
C GLN A 183 5.36 -10.59 -13.96
N GLY A 184 5.69 -9.84 -12.91
CA GLY A 184 6.39 -8.55 -13.05
C GLY A 184 5.55 -7.48 -13.75
N LEU A 185 4.22 -7.63 -13.74
CA LEU A 185 3.32 -6.63 -14.28
C LEU A 185 3.22 -5.46 -13.31
N VAL A 186 3.51 -4.27 -13.82
CA VAL A 186 3.49 -3.04 -13.04
C VAL A 186 2.14 -2.37 -13.20
N VAL A 187 1.44 -2.17 -12.09
CA VAL A 187 0.31 -1.26 -12.04
C VAL A 187 0.86 0.14 -11.77
N THR A 188 0.81 1.01 -12.77
CA THR A 188 1.29 2.38 -12.60
C THR A 188 0.36 3.14 -11.67
N GLY A 189 0.91 3.62 -10.55
CA GLY A 189 0.23 4.56 -9.65
C GLY A 189 0.00 5.92 -10.32
N GLY A 190 -0.94 6.67 -9.80
CA GLY A 190 -1.34 7.96 -10.33
C GLY A 190 -0.26 9.03 -10.21
N ALA A 191 0.69 9.00 -11.14
CA ALA A 191 1.60 10.11 -11.38
C ALA A 191 1.18 10.84 -12.68
N GLY A 192 -0.07 11.23 -12.76
CA GLY A 192 -0.57 12.12 -13.81
C GLY A 192 -0.77 13.50 -13.23
N GLY A 193 0.02 14.47 -13.65
CA GLY A 193 -0.13 15.86 -13.23
C GLY A 193 1.19 16.62 -13.24
N ASP A 194 1.16 17.85 -12.77
CA ASP A 194 2.29 18.77 -12.68
C ASP A 194 3.38 18.21 -11.74
N CYS A 195 4.27 17.35 -12.28
CA CYS A 195 5.34 16.68 -11.53
C CYS A 195 6.64 16.59 -12.32
N VAL A 196 7.76 16.61 -11.61
CA VAL A 196 9.10 16.38 -12.19
C VAL A 196 9.23 14.91 -12.59
N SER A 197 9.63 14.63 -13.83
CA SER A 197 9.85 13.27 -14.30
C SER A 197 11.30 12.82 -14.05
N ILE A 198 11.48 11.61 -13.48
CA ILE A 198 12.79 10.99 -13.32
C ILE A 198 12.83 9.74 -14.19
N MET A 199 13.66 9.71 -15.22
CA MET A 199 13.70 8.58 -16.14
C MET A 199 15.12 8.23 -16.61
N SER A 200 15.26 7.07 -17.26
CA SER A 200 16.55 6.74 -17.88
C SER A 200 16.77 7.47 -19.19
N ILE A 201 18.05 7.74 -19.53
CA ILE A 201 18.44 8.30 -20.82
C ILE A 201 17.89 7.46 -21.99
N HIS A 202 17.78 6.13 -21.82
CA HIS A 202 17.23 5.27 -22.86
C HIS A 202 15.72 5.49 -23.07
N LYS A 203 14.97 5.75 -22.00
CA LYS A 203 13.52 6.01 -22.09
C LYS A 203 13.20 7.40 -22.61
N SER A 204 14.13 8.36 -22.48
CA SER A 204 13.96 9.70 -22.99
C SER A 204 14.25 9.82 -24.50
N LYS A 205 14.73 8.76 -25.15
CA LYS A 205 15.05 8.78 -26.58
C LYS A 205 13.78 9.03 -27.41
N GLY A 206 13.80 10.14 -28.15
CA GLY A 206 12.67 10.60 -28.96
C GLY A 206 11.66 11.47 -28.23
N LEU A 207 11.93 11.84 -26.96
CA LEU A 207 11.15 12.80 -26.20
C LEU A 207 11.92 14.13 -26.09
N GLU A 208 11.18 15.23 -26.06
CA GLU A 208 11.73 16.57 -25.86
C GLU A 208 11.21 17.13 -24.54
N PHE A 209 12.08 17.77 -23.77
CA PHE A 209 11.73 18.38 -22.49
C PHE A 209 12.26 19.81 -22.42
N PRO A 210 11.44 20.75 -21.89
CA PRO A 210 11.88 22.14 -21.76
C PRO A 210 13.07 22.30 -20.79
N VAL A 211 13.18 21.45 -19.75
CA VAL A 211 14.24 21.50 -18.74
C VAL A 211 14.74 20.09 -18.44
N VAL A 212 16.07 19.90 -18.50
CA VAL A 212 16.74 18.61 -18.24
C VAL A 212 17.82 18.80 -17.17
#